data_a43d4fae779c6528bbae7b4ec33506fb
#
_entry.id   a43d4fae779c6528bbae7b4ec33506fb
#
_cell.length_a   1.000
_cell.length_b   1.000
_cell.length_c   1.000
_cell.angle_alpha   90.00
_cell.angle_beta   90.00
_cell.angle_gamma   90.00
#
_symmetry.space_group_name_H-M   'P 1'
#
loop_
_entity.id
_entity.type
_entity.pdbx_description
1 polymer ?
#
loop_
_entity_poly.entity_id
_entity_poly.type
_entity_poly.pdbx_seq_one_letter_code
_entity_poly.pdbx_strand_id
1 'polypeptide(L)'
;MALDAQLYTITSTIIANPKLNFDFTMFLYWTNQHKYYKLFEQKTLFNTIDVICVWGRIGGNLGNYKIITCENAEEVNKTIDQVKKTRLSKGYILC
;
A
#
# COMPACT_ATOMS: atom_id res chain seq x y z
N MET A 1 -12.43 13.22 3.91
CA MET A 1 -12.55 13.75 2.54
C MET A 1 -13.00 12.64 1.62
N ALA A 2 -13.84 12.95 0.65
CA ALA A 2 -14.44 11.93 -0.22
C ALA A 2 -13.40 11.12 -1.01
N LEU A 3 -12.33 11.78 -1.47
CA LEU A 3 -11.28 11.11 -2.23
C LEU A 3 -10.55 10.07 -1.38
N ASP A 4 -10.25 10.38 -0.14
CA ASP A 4 -9.58 9.46 0.77
C ASP A 4 -10.46 8.24 1.06
N ALA A 5 -11.76 8.48 1.28
CA ALA A 5 -12.71 7.41 1.54
C ALA A 5 -12.85 6.48 0.34
N GLN A 6 -12.85 7.04 -0.87
CA GLN A 6 -12.94 6.24 -2.09
C GLN A 6 -11.73 5.34 -2.27
N LEU A 7 -10.53 5.87 -2.09
CA LEU A 7 -9.32 5.06 -2.22
C LEU A 7 -9.26 3.98 -1.16
N TYR A 8 -9.61 4.31 0.07
CA TYR A 8 -9.63 3.33 1.15
C TYR A 8 -10.62 2.20 0.84
N THR A 9 -11.80 2.51 0.32
CA THR A 9 -12.79 1.52 -0.04
C THR A 9 -12.28 0.62 -1.17
N ILE A 10 -11.67 1.18 -2.20
CA ILE A 10 -11.09 0.42 -3.31
C ILE A 10 -10.01 -0.52 -2.80
N THR A 11 -9.09 -0.01 -1.97
CA THR A 11 -8.01 -0.80 -1.40
C THR A 11 -8.55 -1.95 -0.55
N SER A 12 -9.53 -1.69 0.30
CA SER A 12 -10.15 -2.72 1.13
C SER A 12 -10.85 -3.77 0.28
N THR A 13 -11.52 -3.36 -0.80
CA THR A 13 -12.21 -4.26 -1.71
C THR A 13 -11.21 -5.17 -2.43
N ILE A 14 -10.08 -4.64 -2.90
CA ILE A 14 -9.04 -5.43 -3.55
C ILE A 14 -8.53 -6.51 -2.59
N ILE A 15 -8.27 -6.17 -1.35
CA ILE A 15 -7.75 -7.11 -0.35
C ILE A 15 -8.80 -8.15 0.03
N ALA A 16 -10.03 -7.75 0.21
CA ALA A 16 -11.12 -8.63 0.66
C ALA A 16 -11.64 -9.54 -0.45
N ASN A 17 -11.51 -9.14 -1.71
CA ASN A 17 -12.06 -9.88 -2.83
C ASN A 17 -11.04 -10.04 -3.95
N PRO A 18 -10.21 -11.09 -3.88
CA PRO A 18 -9.16 -11.35 -4.89
C PRO A 18 -9.72 -11.67 -6.27
N LYS A 19 -11.01 -11.90 -6.39
CA LYS A 19 -11.65 -12.14 -7.69
C LYS A 19 -11.87 -10.86 -8.49
N LEU A 20 -11.78 -9.70 -7.85
CA LEU A 20 -11.81 -8.44 -8.58
C LEU A 20 -10.57 -8.36 -9.45
N ASN A 21 -10.78 -7.93 -10.68
CA ASN A 21 -9.72 -7.92 -11.68
C ASN A 21 -8.85 -6.67 -11.55
N PHE A 22 -8.15 -6.56 -10.41
CA PHE A 22 -7.13 -5.53 -10.19
C PHE A 22 -5.77 -6.16 -10.35
N ASP A 23 -4.91 -5.49 -11.11
CA ASP A 23 -3.59 -5.99 -11.43
C ASP A 23 -2.58 -5.49 -10.41
N PHE A 24 -2.54 -6.11 -9.24
CA PHE A 24 -1.49 -5.85 -8.27
C PHE A 24 -0.68 -7.12 -8.03
N THR A 25 0.63 -6.95 -7.94
CA THR A 25 1.57 -8.08 -7.94
C THR A 25 2.35 -8.25 -6.66
N MET A 26 2.34 -7.25 -5.78
CA MET A 26 3.09 -7.31 -4.53
C MET A 26 2.24 -6.77 -3.38
N PHE A 27 2.28 -7.49 -2.28
CA PHE A 27 1.62 -7.07 -1.05
C PHE A 27 2.57 -7.31 0.11
N LEU A 28 2.86 -6.25 0.85
CA LEU A 28 3.65 -6.33 2.07
C LEU A 28 2.82 -5.78 3.22
N TYR A 29 2.95 -6.40 4.37
CA TYR A 29 2.20 -6.04 5.56
C TYR A 29 3.13 -5.97 6.75
N TRP A 30 3.09 -4.86 7.44
CA TRP A 30 3.87 -4.63 8.67
C TRP A 30 2.93 -4.30 9.81
N THR A 31 3.35 -4.61 11.01
CA THR A 31 2.64 -4.19 12.22
C THR A 31 3.62 -3.56 13.20
N ASN A 32 3.11 -2.65 14.02
CA ASN A 32 3.81 -2.08 15.15
C ASN A 32 2.80 -1.85 16.26
N GLN A 33 2.73 -2.78 17.22
CA GLN A 33 1.75 -2.78 18.31
C GLN A 33 0.32 -2.74 17.74
N HIS A 34 -0.34 -1.58 17.81
CA HIS A 34 -1.72 -1.41 17.34
C HIS A 34 -1.82 -0.78 15.96
N LYS A 35 -0.70 -0.62 15.29
CA LYS A 35 -0.64 0.03 13.97
C LYS A 35 -0.33 -0.97 12.88
N TYR A 36 -0.84 -0.72 11.70
CA TYR A 36 -0.50 -1.51 10.51
C TYR A 36 0.00 -0.59 9.40
N TYR A 37 0.73 -1.19 8.47
CA TYR A 37 1.19 -0.53 7.26
C TYR A 37 1.18 -1.57 6.14
N LYS A 38 0.51 -1.25 5.05
CA LYS A 38 0.39 -2.14 3.88
C LYS A 38 0.98 -1.46 2.66
N LEU A 39 1.62 -2.26 1.81
CA LEU A 39 2.16 -1.77 0.55
C LEU A 39 1.83 -2.77 -0.55
N PHE A 40 1.38 -2.27 -1.68
CA PHE A 40 1.18 -3.10 -2.86
C PHE A 40 1.39 -2.27 -4.12
N GLU A 41 1.66 -2.96 -5.23
CA GLU A 41 1.84 -2.35 -6.54
C GLU A 41 0.59 -2.57 -7.38
N GLN A 42 0.30 -1.59 -8.23
CA GLN A 42 -0.77 -1.69 -9.20
C GLN A 42 -0.31 -1.07 -10.52
N LYS A 43 -0.43 -1.82 -11.62
CA LYS A 43 -0.19 -1.28 -12.93
C LYS A 43 -1.32 -0.36 -13.34
N THR A 44 -0.96 0.78 -13.93
CA THR A 44 -1.94 1.74 -14.41
C THR A 44 -2.21 1.52 -15.89
N LEU A 45 -3.23 2.22 -16.40
CA LEU A 45 -3.54 2.20 -17.82
C LEU A 45 -2.54 2.99 -18.66
N PHE A 46 -1.65 3.75 -18.01
CA PHE A 46 -0.71 4.65 -18.66
C PHE A 46 0.72 4.12 -18.68
N ASN A 47 0.89 2.81 -18.53
CA ASN A 47 2.21 2.15 -18.53
C ASN A 47 3.10 2.56 -17.36
N THR A 48 2.51 3.04 -16.28
CA THR A 48 3.22 3.31 -15.03
C THR A 48 2.83 2.29 -13.98
N ILE A 49 3.53 2.33 -12.84
CA ILE A 49 3.25 1.44 -11.72
C ILE A 49 3.03 2.30 -10.48
N ASP A 50 1.88 2.15 -9.84
CA ASP A 50 1.60 2.83 -8.59
C ASP A 50 2.03 1.96 -7.43
N VAL A 51 2.83 2.52 -6.53
CA VAL A 51 3.10 1.92 -5.23
C VAL A 51 2.13 2.56 -4.25
N ILE A 52 1.24 1.76 -3.71
CA ILE A 52 0.18 2.23 -2.83
C ILE A 52 0.49 1.80 -1.41
N CYS A 53 0.57 2.78 -0.52
CA CYS A 53 0.82 2.56 0.90
C CYS A 53 -0.42 2.95 1.68
N VAL A 54 -0.86 2.09 2.57
CA VAL A 54 -2.02 2.32 3.42
C VAL A 54 -1.63 2.00 4.85
N TRP A 55 -1.95 2.88 5.77
CA TRP A 55 -1.60 2.66 7.17
C TRP A 55 -2.69 3.18 8.08
N GLY A 56 -2.71 2.68 9.30
CA GLY A 56 -3.69 3.09 10.28
C GLY A 56 -3.56 2.29 11.55
N ARG A 57 -4.63 2.28 12.32
CA ARG A 57 -4.72 1.54 13.57
C ARG A 57 -5.45 0.22 13.33
N ILE A 58 -4.91 -0.87 13.86
CA ILE A 58 -5.54 -2.20 13.74
C ILE A 58 -6.92 -2.15 14.40
N GLY A 59 -7.93 -2.58 13.65
CA GLY A 59 -9.33 -2.54 14.13
C GLY A 59 -9.99 -1.17 14.02
N GLY A 60 -9.27 -0.14 13.56
CA GLY A 60 -9.83 1.18 13.36
C GLY A 60 -10.60 1.28 12.04
N ASN A 61 -11.48 2.27 11.96
CA ASN A 61 -12.29 2.53 10.77
C ASN A 61 -11.65 3.55 9.83
N LEU A 62 -10.64 4.28 10.32
CA LEU A 62 -9.99 5.34 9.57
C LEU A 62 -8.54 4.96 9.31
N GLY A 63 -8.07 5.28 8.13
CA GLY A 63 -6.69 5.09 7.76
C GLY A 63 -6.23 6.20 6.84
N ASN A 64 -4.97 6.16 6.51
CA ASN A 64 -4.35 7.08 5.55
C ASN A 64 -3.77 6.29 4.41
N TYR A 65 -3.50 6.97 3.31
CA TYR A 65 -2.87 6.34 2.18
C TYR A 65 -1.92 7.32 1.48
N LYS A 66 -1.09 6.75 0.63
CA LYS A 66 -0.15 7.49 -0.20
C LYS A 66 0.06 6.71 -1.48
N ILE A 67 0.04 7.38 -2.61
CA ILE A 67 0.30 6.78 -3.91
C ILE A 67 1.58 7.39 -4.47
N ILE A 68 2.51 6.54 -4.86
CA ILE A 68 3.76 6.95 -5.50
C ILE A 68 3.75 6.34 -6.89
N THR A 69 3.63 7.17 -7.92
CA THR A 69 3.64 6.71 -9.30
C THR A 69 5.08 6.56 -9.78
N CYS A 70 5.42 5.37 -10.26
CA CYS A 70 6.75 5.04 -10.75
C CYS A 70 6.71 4.78 -12.25
N GLU A 71 7.74 5.21 -12.95
CA GLU A 71 7.83 5.09 -14.41
C GLU A 71 8.30 3.70 -14.85
N ASN A 72 9.03 2.97 -13.98
CA ASN A 72 9.60 1.68 -14.32
C ASN A 72 9.86 0.85 -13.07
N ALA A 73 10.28 -0.40 -13.29
CA ALA A 73 10.53 -1.34 -12.20
C ALA A 73 11.67 -0.90 -11.28
N GLU A 74 12.67 -0.20 -11.81
CA GLU A 74 13.78 0.29 -11.00
C GLU A 74 13.31 1.31 -9.98
N GLU A 75 12.45 2.24 -10.37
CA GLU A 75 11.87 3.22 -9.44
C GLU A 75 11.00 2.53 -8.40
N VAL A 76 10.24 1.51 -8.79
CA VAL A 76 9.43 0.73 -7.87
C VAL A 76 10.31 0.09 -6.81
N ASN A 77 11.40 -0.55 -7.22
CA ASN A 77 12.32 -1.22 -6.30
C ASN A 77 12.95 -0.24 -5.32
N LYS A 78 13.36 0.93 -5.78
CA LYS A 78 13.90 1.98 -4.91
C LYS A 78 12.86 2.44 -3.89
N THR A 79 11.63 2.63 -4.34
CA THR A 79 10.54 3.07 -3.47
C THR A 79 10.26 2.03 -2.39
N ILE A 80 10.17 0.76 -2.77
CA ILE A 80 9.89 -0.34 -1.85
C ILE A 80 11.03 -0.47 -0.83
N ASP A 81 12.27 -0.39 -1.27
CA ASP A 81 13.43 -0.47 -0.36
C ASP A 81 13.41 0.67 0.66
N GLN A 82 13.06 1.86 0.22
CA GLN A 82 12.93 3.02 1.09
C GLN A 82 11.84 2.80 2.14
N VAL A 83 10.68 2.30 1.73
CA VAL A 83 9.58 2.01 2.65
C VAL A 83 10.00 0.95 3.65
N LYS A 84 10.65 -0.12 3.21
CA LYS A 84 11.14 -1.19 4.10
C LYS A 84 12.07 -0.63 5.17
N LYS A 85 13.04 0.18 4.77
CA LYS A 85 14.00 0.79 5.71
C LYS A 85 13.30 1.69 6.71
N THR A 86 12.36 2.51 6.24
CA THR A 86 11.62 3.42 7.11
C THR A 86 10.75 2.65 8.10
N ARG A 87 10.07 1.59 7.64
CA ARG A 87 9.26 0.76 8.54
C ARG A 87 10.12 0.12 9.62
N LEU A 88 11.27 -0.45 9.23
CA LEU A 88 12.18 -1.07 10.19
C LEU A 88 12.67 -0.06 11.22
N SER A 89 13.08 1.14 10.78
CA SER A 89 13.57 2.16 11.69
C SER A 89 12.52 2.69 12.64
N LYS A 90 11.24 2.60 12.27
CA LYS A 90 10.13 3.01 13.12
C LYS A 90 9.57 1.87 13.98
N GLY A 91 10.26 0.74 14.02
CA GLY A 91 9.89 -0.38 14.89
C GLY A 91 8.81 -1.30 14.34
N TYR A 92 8.49 -1.21 13.05
CA TYR A 92 7.54 -2.13 12.44
C TYR A 92 8.18 -3.48 12.17
N ILE A 93 7.37 -4.52 12.24
CA ILE A 93 7.75 -5.91 11.97
C ILE A 93 7.02 -6.35 10.71
N LEU A 94 7.77 -6.89 9.77
CA LEU A 94 7.20 -7.45 8.53
C LEU A 94 6.56 -8.80 8.86
N CYS A 95 5.31 -8.92 8.44
CA CYS A 95 4.54 -10.14 8.66
C CYS A 95 4.53 -11.06 7.46
#